data_8f30d2f7307ca625b1aac08cf9bdec26
#
_entry.id   8f30d2f7307ca625b1aac08cf9bdec26
#
_cell.length_a   1.000
_cell.length_b   1.000
_cell.length_c   1.000
_cell.angle_alpha   90.00
_cell.angle_beta   90.00
_cell.angle_gamma   90.00
#
_symmetry.space_group_name_H-M   'P 1'
#
loop_
_entity.id
_entity.type
_entity.pdbx_description
1 polymer ?
#
loop_
_entity_poly.entity_id
_entity_poly.type
_entity_poly.pdbx_seq_one_letter_code
_entity_poly.pdbx_strand_id
1 'polypeptide(L)'
;MTDTDEREDTTASSPSDPHADKIAAGDPRAAHLAGQRAFKELTSPIRGSMMLSRVLGLIYGALAVAPYVILVQLGEVLLEAARSGASPDRAEVMTLLMWLTGAFGLRYGIYFVALTVTHFADVRFGHIVRSRMVSVLAAAPLAWFTSTNSGAVRKAIQDDTHDVHTVIAHAPVESAAAVSAPLSLLIYAFVVDWRLGLLSIATLPVYGLLNAWMMRGMGEKTAEMDRHLTRVSSTMVEFVSGISVVKAFGTVGRSHERFTRAAEDFSRFYVDW
;
A
#
# COMPACT_ATOMS: atom_id res chain seq x y z
N MET A 1 54.62 34.40 -37.49
CA MET A 1 54.98 33.05 -37.12
C MET A 1 54.08 32.71 -35.95
N THR A 2 52.87 32.27 -36.34
CA THR A 2 51.70 32.12 -35.53
C THR A 2 51.53 30.61 -35.29
N ASP A 3 51.60 30.23 -34.03
CA ASP A 3 51.34 28.86 -33.61
C ASP A 3 49.97 28.86 -32.94
N THR A 4 48.99 28.29 -33.61
CA THR A 4 47.62 28.14 -33.18
C THR A 4 47.51 26.76 -32.56
N ASP A 5 47.46 26.72 -31.22
CA ASP A 5 47.24 25.54 -30.39
C ASP A 5 45.75 25.12 -30.48
N GLU A 6 45.44 24.14 -31.32
CA GLU A 6 44.17 23.46 -31.41
C GLU A 6 44.00 22.54 -30.18
N ARG A 7 43.29 23.04 -29.17
CA ARG A 7 42.78 22.17 -28.09
C ARG A 7 41.61 21.38 -28.63
N GLU A 8 41.85 20.12 -28.97
CA GLU A 8 40.84 19.10 -29.14
C GLU A 8 40.00 18.99 -27.86
N ASP A 9 38.77 19.47 -27.95
CA ASP A 9 37.71 19.29 -26.94
C ASP A 9 37.20 17.84 -27.05
N THR A 10 37.88 16.92 -26.37
CA THR A 10 37.41 15.53 -26.17
C THR A 10 36.31 15.54 -25.14
N THR A 11 35.10 15.92 -25.57
CA THR A 11 33.86 15.57 -24.85
C THR A 11 33.69 14.04 -24.86
N ALA A 12 34.26 13.41 -23.83
CA ALA A 12 34.00 12.00 -23.55
C ALA A 12 32.50 11.82 -23.31
N SER A 13 31.82 11.32 -24.33
CA SER A 13 30.43 10.87 -24.22
C SER A 13 30.39 9.77 -23.17
N SER A 14 29.78 10.06 -22.01
CA SER A 14 29.42 9.05 -21.03
C SER A 14 28.61 7.96 -21.74
N PRO A 15 28.90 6.67 -21.51
CA PRO A 15 28.16 5.60 -22.16
C PRO A 15 26.69 5.73 -21.78
N SER A 16 25.84 5.96 -22.78
CA SER A 16 24.38 6.03 -22.61
C SER A 16 23.92 4.74 -21.97
N ASP A 17 23.23 4.85 -20.83
CA ASP A 17 22.63 3.68 -20.17
C ASP A 17 21.58 3.08 -21.14
N PRO A 18 21.75 1.82 -21.60
CA PRO A 18 20.82 1.19 -22.54
C PRO A 18 19.39 1.08 -22.00
N HIS A 19 19.19 1.27 -20.69
CA HIS A 19 17.88 1.32 -20.06
C HIS A 19 17.23 2.72 -20.17
N ALA A 20 18.02 3.79 -20.13
CA ALA A 20 17.51 5.15 -20.32
C ALA A 20 16.90 5.32 -21.71
N ASP A 21 17.54 4.78 -22.75
CA ASP A 21 17.04 4.83 -24.14
C ASP A 21 15.71 4.07 -24.30
N LYS A 22 15.54 2.91 -23.64
CA LYS A 22 14.30 2.13 -23.68
C LYS A 22 13.15 2.80 -22.91
N ILE A 23 13.47 3.50 -21.82
CA ILE A 23 12.49 4.30 -21.06
C ILE A 23 12.05 5.51 -21.91
N ALA A 24 12.99 6.18 -22.57
CA ALA A 24 12.73 7.28 -23.48
C ALA A 24 11.89 6.84 -24.69
N ALA A 25 12.03 5.58 -25.13
CA ALA A 25 11.22 4.96 -26.19
C ALA A 25 9.82 4.52 -25.71
N GLY A 26 9.44 4.73 -24.43
CA GLY A 26 8.12 4.41 -23.90
C GLY A 26 7.85 2.92 -23.65
N ASP A 27 8.91 2.09 -23.48
CA ASP A 27 8.75 0.67 -23.12
C ASP A 27 8.24 0.51 -21.66
N PRO A 28 6.98 0.05 -21.44
CA PRO A 28 6.40 -0.08 -20.10
C PRO A 28 7.18 -1.05 -19.20
N ARG A 29 7.84 -2.06 -19.80
CA ARG A 29 8.63 -3.06 -19.05
C ARG A 29 9.93 -2.45 -18.56
N ALA A 30 10.59 -1.64 -19.39
CA ALA A 30 11.81 -0.94 -18.99
C ALA A 30 11.53 0.06 -17.87
N ALA A 31 10.44 0.83 -17.98
CA ALA A 31 9.99 1.76 -16.96
C ALA A 31 9.68 1.06 -15.61
N HIS A 32 8.99 -0.09 -15.65
CA HIS A 32 8.69 -0.87 -14.46
C HIS A 32 9.94 -1.41 -13.78
N LEU A 33 10.89 -1.96 -14.52
CA LEU A 33 12.16 -2.46 -13.99
C LEU A 33 13.02 -1.35 -13.39
N ALA A 34 13.05 -0.19 -14.03
CA ALA A 34 13.76 0.98 -13.50
C ALA A 34 13.12 1.47 -12.19
N GLY A 35 11.79 1.52 -12.12
CA GLY A 35 11.06 1.85 -10.90
C GLY A 35 11.36 0.88 -9.76
N GLN A 36 11.38 -0.42 -10.03
CA GLN A 36 11.75 -1.44 -9.02
C GLN A 36 13.19 -1.27 -8.51
N ARG A 37 14.15 -0.96 -9.39
CA ARG A 37 15.54 -0.72 -8.99
C ARG A 37 15.65 0.52 -8.12
N ALA A 38 15.04 1.62 -8.53
CA ALA A 38 15.01 2.87 -7.78
C ALA A 38 14.36 2.67 -6.39
N PHE A 39 13.23 1.98 -6.32
CA PHE A 39 12.58 1.65 -5.06
C PHE A 39 13.47 0.81 -4.14
N LYS A 40 14.14 -0.22 -4.69
CA LYS A 40 15.09 -1.07 -3.94
C LYS A 40 16.29 -0.27 -3.41
N GLU A 41 16.80 0.69 -4.17
CA GLU A 41 17.88 1.58 -3.76
C GLU A 41 17.43 2.52 -2.65
N LEU A 42 16.27 3.19 -2.84
CA LEU A 42 15.72 4.13 -1.87
C LEU A 42 15.32 3.47 -0.55
N THR A 43 14.85 2.22 -0.56
CA THR A 43 14.51 1.47 0.65
C THR A 43 15.70 0.78 1.31
N SER A 44 16.88 0.80 0.68
CA SER A 44 18.10 0.17 1.22
C SER A 44 18.42 0.58 2.68
N PRO A 45 18.31 1.87 3.09
CA PRO A 45 18.65 2.30 4.44
C PRO A 45 17.66 1.83 5.52
N ILE A 46 16.46 1.41 5.13
CA ILE A 46 15.39 0.96 6.04
C ILE A 46 15.14 -0.55 5.95
N ARG A 47 15.93 -1.29 5.17
CA ARG A 47 15.75 -2.75 4.97
C ARG A 47 15.71 -3.54 6.27
N GLY A 48 16.57 -3.21 7.24
CA GLY A 48 16.60 -3.88 8.53
C GLY A 48 15.27 -3.75 9.27
N SER A 49 14.70 -2.55 9.31
CA SER A 49 13.39 -2.30 9.93
C SER A 49 12.27 -3.04 9.19
N MET A 50 12.28 -3.03 7.86
CA MET A 50 11.28 -3.76 7.06
C MET A 50 11.38 -5.28 7.27
N MET A 51 12.60 -5.83 7.38
CA MET A 51 12.80 -7.26 7.64
C MET A 51 12.34 -7.63 9.05
N LEU A 52 12.71 -6.84 10.06
CA LEU A 52 12.26 -7.04 11.44
C LEU A 52 10.72 -7.02 11.52
N SER A 53 10.09 -6.06 10.88
CA SER A 53 8.63 -5.94 10.87
C SER A 53 7.94 -7.10 10.16
N ARG A 54 8.53 -7.65 9.10
CA ARG A 54 8.04 -8.88 8.46
C ARG A 54 8.11 -10.07 9.40
N VAL A 55 9.22 -10.23 10.13
CA VAL A 55 9.37 -11.31 11.12
C VAL A 55 8.33 -11.17 12.23
N LEU A 56 8.16 -9.95 12.76
CA LEU A 56 7.12 -9.68 13.78
C LEU A 56 5.70 -9.91 13.21
N GLY A 57 5.46 -9.56 11.95
CA GLY A 57 4.21 -9.83 11.24
C GLY A 57 3.93 -11.34 11.07
N LEU A 58 4.97 -12.14 10.77
CA LEU A 58 4.87 -13.60 10.72
C LEU A 58 4.51 -14.18 12.11
N ILE A 59 5.14 -13.69 13.17
CA ILE A 59 4.85 -14.14 14.55
C ILE A 59 3.43 -13.72 14.95
N TYR A 60 3.04 -12.47 14.69
CA TYR A 60 1.69 -11.97 14.94
C TYR A 60 0.62 -12.79 14.21
N GLY A 61 0.86 -13.13 12.94
CA GLY A 61 -0.04 -13.98 12.18
C GLY A 61 -0.07 -15.43 12.69
N ALA A 62 1.09 -16.01 13.01
CA ALA A 62 1.16 -17.37 13.56
C ALA A 62 0.43 -17.49 14.91
N LEU A 63 0.50 -16.46 15.74
CA LEU A 63 -0.22 -16.40 17.02
C LEU A 63 -1.75 -16.27 16.84
N ALA A 64 -2.25 -16.10 15.62
CA ALA A 64 -3.69 -16.07 15.37
C ALA A 64 -4.41 -17.35 15.79
N VAL A 65 -3.71 -18.48 15.82
CA VAL A 65 -4.27 -19.77 16.23
C VAL A 65 -4.48 -19.88 17.74
N ALA A 66 -3.66 -19.21 18.56
CA ALA A 66 -3.67 -19.38 20.03
C ALA A 66 -5.05 -19.11 20.68
N PRO A 67 -5.78 -18.04 20.36
CA PRO A 67 -7.13 -17.85 20.89
C PRO A 67 -8.08 -18.98 20.54
N TYR A 68 -7.99 -19.55 19.33
CA TYR A 68 -8.88 -20.65 18.91
C TYR A 68 -8.58 -21.94 19.66
N VAL A 69 -7.30 -22.25 19.92
CA VAL A 69 -6.91 -23.40 20.76
C VAL A 69 -7.54 -23.28 22.16
N ILE A 70 -7.44 -22.11 22.77
CA ILE A 70 -7.97 -21.86 24.12
C ILE A 70 -9.51 -21.90 24.12
N LEU A 71 -10.16 -21.37 23.08
CA LEU A 71 -11.61 -21.43 22.95
C LEU A 71 -12.14 -22.86 22.77
N VAL A 72 -11.41 -23.72 22.04
CA VAL A 72 -11.76 -25.14 21.91
C VAL A 72 -11.67 -25.82 23.29
N GLN A 73 -10.59 -25.61 24.05
CA GLN A 73 -10.45 -26.16 25.40
C GLN A 73 -11.56 -25.65 26.34
N LEU A 74 -11.87 -24.35 26.28
CA LEU A 74 -12.98 -23.79 27.05
C LEU A 74 -14.32 -24.44 26.66
N GLY A 75 -14.53 -24.66 25.37
CA GLY A 75 -15.72 -25.36 24.87
C GLY A 75 -15.81 -26.80 25.38
N GLU A 76 -14.72 -27.54 25.45
CA GLU A 76 -14.66 -28.90 25.99
C GLU A 76 -15.01 -28.94 27.48
N VAL A 77 -14.44 -28.04 28.29
CA VAL A 77 -14.76 -27.92 29.73
C VAL A 77 -16.24 -27.63 29.96
N LEU A 78 -16.81 -26.69 29.19
CA LEU A 78 -18.23 -26.34 29.31
C LEU A 78 -19.16 -27.48 28.84
N LEU A 79 -18.78 -28.16 27.77
CA LEU A 79 -19.57 -29.29 27.23
C LEU A 79 -19.55 -30.49 28.17
N GLU A 80 -18.42 -30.80 28.79
CA GLU A 80 -18.31 -31.88 29.78
C GLU A 80 -19.15 -31.60 31.05
N ALA A 81 -19.10 -30.34 31.53
CA ALA A 81 -19.96 -29.91 32.64
C ALA A 81 -21.47 -30.02 32.27
N ALA A 82 -21.86 -29.66 31.05
CA ALA A 82 -23.22 -29.76 30.60
C ALA A 82 -23.69 -31.23 30.46
N ARG A 83 -22.80 -32.14 30.02
CA ARG A 83 -23.10 -33.57 29.87
C ARG A 83 -23.23 -34.29 31.23
N SER A 84 -22.37 -33.92 32.18
CA SER A 84 -22.37 -34.50 33.52
C SER A 84 -23.45 -33.90 34.44
N GLY A 85 -24.13 -32.82 34.02
CA GLY A 85 -25.08 -32.09 34.86
C GLY A 85 -24.44 -31.34 36.02
N ALA A 86 -23.08 -31.25 36.02
CA ALA A 86 -22.29 -30.53 37.02
C ALA A 86 -22.07 -29.07 36.57
N SER A 87 -21.80 -28.19 37.55
CA SER A 87 -21.28 -26.85 37.20
C SER A 87 -19.81 -26.95 36.78
N PRO A 88 -19.37 -26.19 35.74
CA PRO A 88 -17.97 -26.21 35.34
C PRO A 88 -17.04 -25.71 36.46
N ASP A 89 -15.84 -26.23 36.53
CA ASP A 89 -14.84 -25.75 37.48
C ASP A 89 -14.51 -24.27 37.18
N ARG A 90 -14.86 -23.43 38.14
CA ARG A 90 -14.67 -21.99 38.04
C ARG A 90 -13.18 -21.61 37.94
N ALA A 91 -12.28 -22.35 38.61
CA ALA A 91 -10.86 -22.08 38.59
C ALA A 91 -10.25 -22.38 37.22
N GLU A 92 -10.66 -23.49 36.61
CA GLU A 92 -10.24 -23.88 35.26
C GLU A 92 -10.76 -22.90 34.19
N VAL A 93 -12.04 -22.54 34.21
CA VAL A 93 -12.62 -21.54 33.31
C VAL A 93 -11.91 -20.19 33.44
N MET A 94 -11.65 -19.74 34.70
CA MET A 94 -10.95 -18.46 34.91
C MET A 94 -9.51 -18.50 34.38
N THR A 95 -8.83 -19.62 34.54
CA THR A 95 -7.49 -19.84 34.00
C THR A 95 -7.46 -19.77 32.49
N LEU A 96 -8.41 -20.42 31.80
CA LEU A 96 -8.53 -20.35 30.33
C LEU A 96 -8.85 -18.93 29.86
N LEU A 97 -9.71 -18.20 30.57
CA LEU A 97 -10.01 -16.80 30.26
C LEU A 97 -8.77 -15.89 30.43
N MET A 98 -7.95 -16.13 31.45
CA MET A 98 -6.67 -15.41 31.63
C MET A 98 -5.70 -15.71 30.48
N TRP A 99 -5.58 -16.98 30.07
CA TRP A 99 -4.76 -17.35 28.92
C TRP A 99 -5.28 -16.75 27.63
N LEU A 100 -6.59 -16.72 27.42
CA LEU A 100 -7.22 -16.09 26.25
C LEU A 100 -6.90 -14.59 26.18
N THR A 101 -7.07 -13.89 27.31
CA THR A 101 -6.73 -12.46 27.42
C THR A 101 -5.23 -12.23 27.19
N GLY A 102 -4.38 -13.08 27.77
CA GLY A 102 -2.93 -13.05 27.59
C GLY A 102 -2.51 -13.28 26.13
N ALA A 103 -3.14 -14.23 25.46
CA ALA A 103 -2.88 -14.52 24.04
C ALA A 103 -3.22 -13.32 23.14
N PHE A 104 -4.37 -12.68 23.36
CA PHE A 104 -4.71 -11.43 22.65
C PHE A 104 -3.73 -10.30 23.00
N GLY A 105 -3.41 -10.11 24.28
CA GLY A 105 -2.47 -9.09 24.74
C GLY A 105 -1.09 -9.24 24.09
N LEU A 106 -0.55 -10.47 24.08
CA LEU A 106 0.73 -10.77 23.43
C LEU A 106 0.67 -10.52 21.92
N ARG A 107 -0.38 -11.03 21.26
CA ARG A 107 -0.56 -10.89 19.82
C ARG A 107 -0.62 -9.42 19.40
N TYR A 108 -1.49 -8.63 20.02
CA TYR A 108 -1.62 -7.21 19.68
C TYR A 108 -0.43 -6.38 20.17
N GLY A 109 0.25 -6.78 21.24
CA GLY A 109 1.51 -6.17 21.65
C GLY A 109 2.60 -6.32 20.59
N ILE A 110 2.75 -7.52 20.01
CA ILE A 110 3.69 -7.77 18.90
C ILE A 110 3.30 -6.94 17.64
N TYR A 111 2.01 -6.88 17.32
CA TYR A 111 1.50 -6.07 16.21
C TYR A 111 1.82 -4.59 16.41
N PHE A 112 1.58 -4.06 17.60
CA PHE A 112 1.91 -2.68 17.95
C PHE A 112 3.40 -2.37 17.79
N VAL A 113 4.27 -3.27 18.28
CA VAL A 113 5.73 -3.13 18.10
C VAL A 113 6.10 -3.17 16.62
N ALA A 114 5.52 -4.09 15.86
CA ALA A 114 5.78 -4.22 14.42
C ALA A 114 5.40 -2.95 13.65
N LEU A 115 4.21 -2.39 13.91
CA LEU A 115 3.77 -1.13 13.32
C LEU A 115 4.63 0.05 13.76
N THR A 116 5.02 0.11 15.02
CA THR A 116 5.91 1.16 15.51
C THR A 116 7.22 1.17 14.73
N VAL A 117 7.83 0.00 14.52
CA VAL A 117 9.08 -0.12 13.74
C VAL A 117 8.88 0.35 12.29
N THR A 118 7.77 -0.02 11.64
CA THR A 118 7.50 0.40 10.26
C THR A 118 7.18 1.89 10.16
N HIS A 119 6.45 2.47 11.08
CA HIS A 119 6.16 3.91 11.08
C HIS A 119 7.45 4.75 11.27
N PHE A 120 8.38 4.32 12.14
CA PHE A 120 9.68 4.97 12.23
C PHE A 120 10.49 4.82 10.94
N ALA A 121 10.43 3.65 10.30
CA ALA A 121 11.07 3.43 8.99
C ALA A 121 10.48 4.32 7.90
N ASP A 122 9.15 4.51 7.88
CA ASP A 122 8.44 5.37 6.94
C ASP A 122 8.82 6.84 7.10
N VAL A 123 8.85 7.37 8.31
CA VAL A 123 9.32 8.74 8.58
C VAL A 123 10.76 8.94 8.09
N ARG A 124 11.64 7.97 8.36
CA ARG A 124 13.04 8.00 7.90
C ARG A 124 13.13 7.94 6.38
N PHE A 125 12.35 7.09 5.74
CA PHE A 125 12.25 6.98 4.28
C PHE A 125 11.80 8.29 3.65
N GLY A 126 10.70 8.87 4.14
CA GLY A 126 10.17 10.15 3.67
C GLY A 126 11.20 11.28 3.77
N HIS A 127 11.99 11.31 4.85
CA HIS A 127 13.09 12.27 5.00
C HIS A 127 14.18 12.06 3.94
N ILE A 128 14.61 10.81 3.72
CA ILE A 128 15.66 10.47 2.73
C ILE A 128 15.20 10.88 1.32
N VAL A 129 13.97 10.52 0.94
CA VAL A 129 13.42 10.82 -0.39
C VAL A 129 13.33 12.32 -0.61
N ARG A 130 12.71 13.06 0.33
CA ARG A 130 12.58 14.52 0.22
C ARG A 130 13.94 15.23 0.17
N SER A 131 14.88 14.82 1.01
CA SER A 131 16.24 15.41 0.99
C SER A 131 16.94 15.17 -0.34
N ARG A 132 16.81 13.95 -0.92
CA ARG A 132 17.39 13.64 -2.23
C ARG A 132 16.71 14.43 -3.35
N MET A 133 15.37 14.56 -3.32
CA MET A 133 14.64 15.39 -4.29
C MET A 133 15.08 16.86 -4.23
N VAL A 134 15.20 17.44 -3.04
CA VAL A 134 15.66 18.82 -2.86
C VAL A 134 17.08 18.99 -3.40
N SER A 135 17.97 18.04 -3.13
CA SER A 135 19.35 18.08 -3.64
C SER A 135 19.41 18.04 -5.18
N VAL A 136 18.59 17.20 -5.81
CA VAL A 136 18.49 17.11 -7.28
C VAL A 136 17.93 18.41 -7.85
N LEU A 137 16.88 18.97 -7.25
CA LEU A 137 16.30 20.24 -7.67
C LEU A 137 17.29 21.41 -7.54
N ALA A 138 18.07 21.45 -6.45
CA ALA A 138 19.08 22.51 -6.25
C ALA A 138 20.21 22.44 -7.29
N ALA A 139 20.49 21.28 -7.86
CA ALA A 139 21.48 21.07 -8.91
C ALA A 139 20.91 21.26 -10.33
N ALA A 140 19.58 21.38 -10.48
CA ALA A 140 18.94 21.50 -11.78
C ALA A 140 19.21 22.88 -12.43
N PRO A 141 19.42 22.94 -13.76
CA PRO A 141 19.62 24.20 -14.46
C PRO A 141 18.35 25.05 -14.46
N LEU A 142 18.49 26.37 -14.45
CA LEU A 142 17.34 27.33 -14.46
C LEU A 142 16.35 27.06 -15.61
N ALA A 143 16.85 26.62 -16.76
CA ALA A 143 16.01 26.28 -17.91
C ALA A 143 14.99 25.15 -17.61
N TRP A 144 15.32 24.22 -16.69
CA TRP A 144 14.41 23.19 -16.26
C TRP A 144 13.17 23.75 -15.54
N PHE A 145 13.36 24.79 -14.71
CA PHE A 145 12.26 25.43 -13.97
C PHE A 145 11.33 26.27 -14.85
N THR A 146 11.78 26.71 -16.01
CA THR A 146 10.93 27.46 -16.97
C THR A 146 10.02 26.51 -17.77
N SER A 147 10.44 25.25 -17.98
CA SER A 147 9.68 24.23 -18.70
C SER A 147 8.82 23.36 -17.79
N THR A 148 9.08 23.32 -16.46
CA THR A 148 8.42 22.44 -15.51
C THR A 148 7.49 23.24 -14.61
N ASN A 149 6.25 22.77 -14.51
CA ASN A 149 5.25 23.38 -13.63
C ASN A 149 5.60 23.12 -12.14
N SER A 150 5.62 24.19 -11.32
CA SER A 150 5.85 24.10 -9.87
C SER A 150 4.85 23.17 -9.16
N GLY A 151 3.63 23.02 -9.71
CA GLY A 151 2.63 22.08 -9.21
C GLY A 151 3.05 20.61 -9.38
N ALA A 152 3.73 20.25 -10.46
CA ALA A 152 4.25 18.90 -10.69
C ALA A 152 5.36 18.57 -9.68
N VAL A 153 6.25 19.53 -9.40
CA VAL A 153 7.30 19.37 -8.39
C VAL A 153 6.73 19.20 -6.99
N ARG A 154 5.73 20.02 -6.62
CA ARG A 154 5.02 19.89 -5.34
C ARG A 154 4.36 18.53 -5.22
N LYS A 155 3.64 18.08 -6.26
CA LYS A 155 2.99 16.77 -6.28
C LYS A 155 4.00 15.66 -6.00
N ALA A 156 5.12 15.62 -6.71
CA ALA A 156 6.16 14.60 -6.52
C ALA A 156 6.73 14.60 -5.09
N ILE A 157 7.02 15.78 -4.51
CA ILE A 157 7.63 15.88 -3.19
C ILE A 157 6.64 15.55 -2.06
N GLN A 158 5.38 15.91 -2.21
CA GLN A 158 4.38 15.82 -1.15
C GLN A 158 3.42 14.66 -1.35
N ASP A 159 2.71 14.63 -2.48
CA ASP A 159 1.60 13.69 -2.69
C ASP A 159 2.14 12.29 -3.04
N ASP A 160 3.00 12.16 -4.05
CA ASP A 160 3.56 10.86 -4.46
C ASP A 160 4.41 10.22 -3.36
N THR A 161 5.08 11.04 -2.49
CA THR A 161 5.81 10.52 -1.33
C THR A 161 4.84 10.00 -0.24
N HIS A 162 3.66 10.61 -0.11
CA HIS A 162 2.63 10.14 0.82
C HIS A 162 2.01 8.81 0.37
N ASP A 163 1.82 8.60 -0.93
CA ASP A 163 1.25 7.36 -1.47
C ASP A 163 2.10 6.12 -1.15
N VAL A 164 3.41 6.31 -0.98
CA VAL A 164 4.34 5.22 -0.59
C VAL A 164 4.17 4.82 0.88
N HIS A 165 3.54 5.65 1.73
CA HIS A 165 3.32 5.37 3.16
C HIS A 165 2.72 3.97 3.40
N THR A 166 1.64 3.62 2.71
CA THR A 166 0.98 2.32 2.89
C THR A 166 1.90 1.15 2.60
N VAL A 167 2.77 1.28 1.58
CA VAL A 167 3.70 0.24 1.16
C VAL A 167 4.82 0.04 2.20
N ILE A 168 5.24 1.10 2.90
CA ILE A 168 6.33 1.03 3.89
C ILE A 168 5.81 0.80 5.29
N ALA A 169 4.75 1.50 5.69
CA ALA A 169 4.23 1.46 7.06
C ALA A 169 3.38 0.22 7.35
N HIS A 170 2.64 -0.29 6.38
CA HIS A 170 1.66 -1.36 6.62
C HIS A 170 1.99 -2.67 5.89
N ALA A 171 2.33 -2.62 4.59
CA ALA A 171 2.48 -3.81 3.78
C ALA A 171 3.49 -4.86 4.31
N PRO A 172 4.63 -4.52 4.95
CA PRO A 172 5.56 -5.53 5.46
C PRO A 172 4.94 -6.41 6.54
N VAL A 173 4.15 -5.83 7.45
CA VAL A 173 3.51 -6.55 8.55
C VAL A 173 2.27 -7.29 8.06
N GLU A 174 1.41 -6.61 7.31
CA GLU A 174 0.14 -7.15 6.85
C GLU A 174 0.31 -8.29 5.85
N SER A 175 1.25 -8.17 4.88
CA SER A 175 1.52 -9.25 3.92
C SER A 175 2.10 -10.49 4.61
N ALA A 176 2.95 -10.32 5.61
CA ALA A 176 3.48 -11.42 6.40
C ALA A 176 2.38 -12.10 7.23
N ALA A 177 1.52 -11.33 7.88
CA ALA A 177 0.40 -11.83 8.66
C ALA A 177 -0.67 -12.50 7.78
N ALA A 178 -0.94 -11.96 6.58
CA ALA A 178 -1.90 -12.52 5.63
C ALA A 178 -1.53 -13.93 5.16
N VAL A 179 -0.24 -14.28 5.19
CA VAL A 179 0.23 -15.64 4.88
C VAL A 179 0.28 -16.51 6.13
N SER A 180 0.86 -16.00 7.22
CA SER A 180 1.11 -16.82 8.41
C SER A 180 -0.15 -17.14 9.22
N ALA A 181 -1.15 -16.25 9.24
CA ALA A 181 -2.38 -16.49 9.99
C ALA A 181 -3.23 -17.64 9.40
N PRO A 182 -3.57 -17.65 8.09
CA PRO A 182 -4.27 -18.79 7.51
C PRO A 182 -3.47 -20.09 7.61
N LEU A 183 -2.15 -20.00 7.43
CA LEU A 183 -1.27 -21.18 7.50
C LEU A 183 -1.28 -21.79 8.90
N SER A 184 -1.19 -20.98 9.95
CA SER A 184 -1.22 -21.47 11.34
C SER A 184 -2.57 -22.12 11.69
N LEU A 185 -3.68 -21.52 11.23
CA LEU A 185 -5.01 -22.08 11.43
C LEU A 185 -5.22 -23.38 10.65
N LEU A 186 -4.68 -23.45 9.43
CA LEU A 186 -4.73 -24.66 8.61
C LEU A 186 -3.94 -25.80 9.25
N ILE A 187 -2.72 -25.52 9.73
CA ILE A 187 -1.91 -26.51 10.46
C ILE A 187 -2.67 -26.99 11.69
N TYR A 188 -3.27 -26.09 12.46
CA TYR A 188 -4.07 -26.46 13.62
C TYR A 188 -5.26 -27.34 13.24
N ALA A 189 -6.00 -27.00 12.17
CA ALA A 189 -7.11 -27.83 11.68
C ALA A 189 -6.65 -29.24 11.33
N PHE A 190 -5.46 -29.42 10.71
CA PHE A 190 -4.90 -30.75 10.41
C PHE A 190 -4.47 -31.51 11.68
N VAL A 191 -3.98 -30.81 12.69
CA VAL A 191 -3.60 -31.43 13.98
C VAL A 191 -4.82 -31.93 14.74
N VAL A 192 -5.93 -31.17 14.71
CA VAL A 192 -7.18 -31.55 15.38
C VAL A 192 -7.89 -32.67 14.62
N ASP A 193 -8.10 -32.49 13.32
CA ASP A 193 -8.68 -33.52 12.45
C ASP A 193 -8.24 -33.27 11.00
N TRP A 194 -7.53 -34.22 10.42
CA TRP A 194 -7.05 -34.12 9.03
C TRP A 194 -8.18 -33.91 8.01
N ARG A 195 -9.41 -34.37 8.33
CA ARG A 195 -10.59 -34.19 7.48
C ARG A 195 -11.01 -32.74 7.45
N LEU A 196 -10.96 -32.04 8.59
CA LEU A 196 -11.21 -30.61 8.69
C LEU A 196 -10.14 -29.81 7.92
N GLY A 197 -8.87 -30.22 8.03
CA GLY A 197 -7.78 -29.65 7.26
C GLY A 197 -8.01 -29.77 5.74
N LEU A 198 -8.39 -30.95 5.26
CA LEU A 198 -8.70 -31.17 3.83
C LEU A 198 -9.92 -30.35 3.38
N LEU A 199 -10.98 -30.29 4.20
CA LEU A 199 -12.15 -29.47 3.89
C LEU A 199 -11.79 -27.99 3.78
N SER A 200 -10.94 -27.49 4.67
CA SER A 200 -10.45 -26.10 4.64
C SER A 200 -9.66 -25.82 3.35
N ILE A 201 -8.79 -26.74 2.91
CA ILE A 201 -8.07 -26.58 1.63
C ILE A 201 -9.03 -26.62 0.44
N ALA A 202 -10.07 -27.48 0.47
CA ALA A 202 -11.02 -27.58 -0.62
C ALA A 202 -11.81 -26.27 -0.88
N THR A 203 -11.91 -25.38 0.10
CA THR A 203 -12.52 -24.06 -0.08
C THR A 203 -11.64 -23.07 -0.85
N LEU A 204 -10.31 -23.22 -0.81
CA LEU A 204 -9.37 -22.28 -1.41
C LEU A 204 -9.50 -22.16 -2.94
N PRO A 205 -9.62 -23.26 -3.73
CA PRO A 205 -9.85 -23.17 -5.16
C PRO A 205 -11.15 -22.43 -5.51
N VAL A 206 -12.21 -22.67 -4.76
CA VAL A 206 -13.51 -21.99 -4.96
C VAL A 206 -13.34 -20.49 -4.70
N TYR A 207 -12.73 -20.13 -3.58
CA TYR A 207 -12.42 -18.73 -3.27
C TYR A 207 -11.53 -18.09 -4.36
N GLY A 208 -10.49 -18.78 -4.78
CA GLY A 208 -9.59 -18.29 -5.83
C GLY A 208 -10.30 -18.05 -7.17
N LEU A 209 -11.17 -18.96 -7.58
CA LEU A 209 -11.97 -18.81 -8.80
C LEU A 209 -12.96 -17.64 -8.71
N LEU A 210 -13.66 -17.51 -7.57
CA LEU A 210 -14.59 -16.40 -7.35
C LEU A 210 -13.85 -15.06 -7.32
N ASN A 211 -12.70 -15.01 -6.64
CA ASN A 211 -11.87 -13.81 -6.60
C ASN A 211 -11.33 -13.44 -8.00
N ALA A 212 -10.82 -14.41 -8.76
CA ALA A 212 -10.37 -14.20 -10.12
C ALA A 212 -11.50 -13.73 -11.04
N TRP A 213 -12.71 -14.23 -10.84
CA TRP A 213 -13.89 -13.81 -11.59
C TRP A 213 -14.29 -12.36 -11.22
N MET A 214 -14.30 -12.03 -9.94
CA MET A 214 -14.61 -10.68 -9.43
C MET A 214 -13.57 -9.65 -9.89
N MET A 215 -12.28 -10.02 -9.96
CA MET A 215 -11.20 -9.14 -10.40
C MET A 215 -11.14 -8.94 -11.92
N ARG A 216 -11.91 -9.70 -12.71
CA ARG A 216 -11.98 -9.49 -14.17
C ARG A 216 -12.57 -8.12 -14.48
N GLY A 217 -11.85 -7.34 -15.29
CA GLY A 217 -12.27 -5.98 -15.66
C GLY A 217 -12.05 -4.92 -14.59
N MET A 218 -11.56 -5.27 -13.39
CA MET A 218 -11.29 -4.30 -12.32
C MET A 218 -10.31 -3.21 -12.78
N GLY A 219 -9.27 -3.59 -13.54
CA GLY A 219 -8.30 -2.62 -14.07
C GLY A 219 -8.93 -1.58 -15.01
N GLU A 220 -9.84 -2.00 -15.88
CA GLU A 220 -10.57 -1.09 -16.77
C GLU A 220 -11.50 -0.17 -15.99
N LYS A 221 -12.25 -0.73 -15.03
CA LYS A 221 -13.14 0.05 -14.15
C LYS A 221 -12.38 1.07 -13.30
N THR A 222 -11.23 0.67 -12.74
CA THR A 222 -10.37 1.61 -11.99
C THR A 222 -9.84 2.72 -12.89
N ALA A 223 -9.37 2.40 -14.09
CA ALA A 223 -8.93 3.41 -15.05
C ALA A 223 -10.07 4.34 -15.50
N GLU A 224 -11.29 3.86 -15.55
CA GLU A 224 -12.46 4.66 -15.85
C GLU A 224 -12.83 5.58 -14.67
N MET A 225 -12.77 5.07 -13.46
CA MET A 225 -12.93 5.86 -12.23
C MET A 225 -11.92 7.02 -12.18
N ASP A 226 -10.64 6.75 -12.46
CA ASP A 226 -9.59 7.76 -12.48
C ASP A 226 -9.83 8.85 -13.52
N ARG A 227 -10.37 8.48 -14.70
CA ARG A 227 -10.78 9.44 -15.74
C ARG A 227 -11.91 10.35 -15.27
N HIS A 228 -12.93 9.79 -14.62
CA HIS A 228 -14.04 10.57 -14.06
C HIS A 228 -13.57 11.52 -12.95
N LEU A 229 -12.74 11.04 -12.01
CA LEU A 229 -12.14 11.86 -10.95
C LEU A 229 -11.29 13.00 -11.52
N THR A 230 -10.47 12.71 -12.54
CA THR A 230 -9.65 13.72 -13.21
C THR A 230 -10.53 14.79 -13.85
N ARG A 231 -11.64 14.39 -14.48
CA ARG A 231 -12.59 15.32 -15.11
C ARG A 231 -13.29 16.20 -14.07
N VAL A 232 -13.75 15.63 -12.95
CA VAL A 232 -14.34 16.40 -11.83
C VAL A 232 -13.34 17.41 -11.30
N SER A 233 -12.10 16.96 -11.01
CA SER A 233 -11.04 17.81 -10.48
C SER A 233 -10.66 18.95 -11.44
N SER A 234 -10.51 18.66 -12.73
CA SER A 234 -10.15 19.67 -13.74
C SER A 234 -11.24 20.71 -13.92
N THR A 235 -12.52 20.30 -13.96
CA THR A 235 -13.64 21.24 -14.06
C THR A 235 -13.82 22.08 -12.82
N MET A 236 -13.50 21.54 -11.64
CA MET A 236 -13.49 22.31 -10.37
C MET A 236 -12.40 23.39 -10.38
N VAL A 237 -11.17 23.02 -10.80
CA VAL A 237 -10.05 23.98 -10.91
C VAL A 237 -10.38 25.07 -11.95
N GLU A 238 -10.95 24.73 -13.10
CA GLU A 238 -11.40 25.68 -14.11
C GLU A 238 -12.44 26.66 -13.51
N PHE A 239 -13.41 26.14 -12.77
CA PHE A 239 -14.44 26.96 -12.12
C PHE A 239 -13.84 27.91 -11.07
N VAL A 240 -12.99 27.42 -10.18
CA VAL A 240 -12.37 28.21 -9.13
C VAL A 240 -11.43 29.28 -9.70
N SER A 241 -10.64 28.93 -10.71
CA SER A 241 -9.71 29.86 -11.37
C SER A 241 -10.45 30.94 -12.16
N GLY A 242 -11.60 30.59 -12.75
CA GLY A 242 -12.45 31.51 -13.52
C GLY A 242 -13.46 32.31 -12.68
N ILE A 243 -13.53 32.11 -11.36
CA ILE A 243 -14.60 32.65 -10.51
C ILE A 243 -14.69 34.19 -10.54
N SER A 244 -13.55 34.86 -10.67
CA SER A 244 -13.50 36.34 -10.79
C SER A 244 -14.21 36.83 -12.05
N VAL A 245 -13.99 36.15 -13.18
CA VAL A 245 -14.63 36.46 -14.46
C VAL A 245 -16.14 36.18 -14.39
N VAL A 246 -16.52 35.02 -13.82
CA VAL A 246 -17.91 34.61 -13.61
C VAL A 246 -18.67 35.65 -12.76
N LYS A 247 -18.06 36.16 -11.68
CA LYS A 247 -18.65 37.19 -10.83
C LYS A 247 -18.74 38.53 -11.55
N ALA A 248 -17.72 38.91 -12.32
CA ALA A 248 -17.73 40.18 -13.04
C ALA A 248 -18.82 40.25 -14.10
N PHE A 249 -19.12 39.12 -14.78
CA PHE A 249 -20.14 39.04 -15.85
C PHE A 249 -21.52 38.54 -15.38
N GLY A 250 -21.70 38.25 -14.09
CA GLY A 250 -23.01 37.86 -13.52
C GLY A 250 -23.51 36.48 -13.97
N THR A 251 -22.64 35.60 -14.53
CA THR A 251 -23.03 34.31 -15.11
C THR A 251 -22.93 33.14 -14.11
N VAL A 252 -23.11 33.43 -12.83
CA VAL A 252 -22.93 32.47 -11.71
C VAL A 252 -23.77 31.20 -11.89
N GLY A 253 -24.97 31.28 -12.43
CA GLY A 253 -25.88 30.13 -12.59
C GLY A 253 -25.48 29.14 -13.70
N ARG A 254 -24.66 29.53 -14.68
CA ARG A 254 -24.26 28.70 -15.84
C ARG A 254 -22.84 28.20 -15.77
N SER A 255 -21.99 28.83 -14.98
CA SER A 255 -20.55 28.54 -14.94
C SER A 255 -20.20 27.24 -14.24
N HIS A 256 -21.06 26.71 -13.35
CA HIS A 256 -20.83 25.44 -12.65
C HIS A 256 -21.45 24.21 -13.36
N GLU A 257 -22.18 24.40 -14.46
CA GLU A 257 -22.83 23.28 -15.17
C GLU A 257 -21.85 22.19 -15.60
N ARG A 258 -20.64 22.57 -16.03
CA ARG A 258 -19.60 21.60 -16.42
C ARG A 258 -19.17 20.74 -15.25
N PHE A 259 -18.96 21.36 -14.09
CA PHE A 259 -18.61 20.65 -12.85
C PHE A 259 -19.77 19.74 -12.41
N THR A 260 -21.00 20.25 -12.42
CA THR A 260 -22.18 19.49 -12.02
C THR A 260 -22.36 18.26 -12.92
N ARG A 261 -22.26 18.41 -14.24
CA ARG A 261 -22.32 17.27 -15.18
C ARG A 261 -21.19 16.25 -14.94
N ALA A 262 -19.96 16.71 -14.72
CA ALA A 262 -18.84 15.80 -14.43
C ALA A 262 -19.07 15.04 -13.12
N ALA A 263 -19.62 15.68 -12.10
CA ALA A 263 -19.96 15.07 -10.82
C ALA A 263 -21.14 14.08 -10.95
N GLU A 264 -22.15 14.41 -11.73
CA GLU A 264 -23.28 13.51 -12.02
C GLU A 264 -22.85 12.29 -12.84
N ASP A 265 -21.98 12.46 -13.85
CA ASP A 265 -21.42 11.36 -14.64
C ASP A 265 -20.61 10.42 -13.74
N PHE A 266 -19.79 10.97 -12.84
CA PHE A 266 -19.04 10.20 -11.86
C PHE A 266 -19.95 9.47 -10.87
N SER A 267 -20.98 10.14 -10.37
CA SER A 267 -21.96 9.54 -9.45
C SER A 267 -22.71 8.37 -10.11
N ARG A 268 -23.15 8.52 -11.36
CA ARG A 268 -23.79 7.44 -12.13
C ARG A 268 -22.85 6.25 -12.31
N PHE A 269 -21.63 6.51 -12.75
CA PHE A 269 -20.61 5.47 -12.89
C PHE A 269 -20.42 4.69 -11.57
N TYR A 270 -20.35 5.40 -10.43
CA TYR A 270 -20.13 4.79 -9.12
C TYR A 270 -21.33 3.97 -8.61
N VAL A 271 -22.54 4.35 -8.99
CA VAL A 271 -23.77 3.58 -8.66
C VAL A 271 -23.89 2.31 -9.51
N ASP A 272 -23.45 2.38 -10.78
CA ASP A 272 -23.51 1.27 -11.74
C ASP A 272 -22.35 0.28 -11.57
N TRP A 273 -21.32 0.63 -10.77
CA TRP A 273 -20.18 -0.22 -10.48
C TRP A 273 -20.53 -1.30 -9.46
#